data_93dc5adb045a85bb311c953989a74276
#
_entry.id   93dc5adb045a85bb311c953989a74276
#
_cell.length_a   1.000
_cell.length_b   1.000
_cell.length_c   1.000
_cell.angle_alpha   90.00
_cell.angle_beta   90.00
_cell.angle_gamma   90.00
#
_symmetry.space_group_name_H-M   'P 1'
#
loop_
_entity.id
_entity.type
_entity.pdbx_description
1 polymer ?
#
loop_
_entity_poly.entity_id
_entity_poly.type
_entity_poly.pdbx_seq_one_letter_code
_entity_poly.pdbx_strand_id
1 'polypeptide(L)'
;MNRQLLEQTFGPEEIKQRDGSFGQTLAYVSGHTVIQRLNDAFESSWSFEIVSHEIHQDEVIVIGKLSAGGTVKMQFGSSRLTRSKDTGEVISLADDLKSAATDALKKCSTLLGVGLHLYADKTSSSSAETTGQKGNGGDNSQSGNGNGRLTAKQHSFLMKLSNEKGLTRKELNDQCVEAYGSVVDYLNRNDASSMIENMLAQ
;
A
#
# COMPACT_ATOMS: atom_id res chain seq x y z
N MET A 1 -19.57 2.21 -24.03
CA MET A 1 -18.63 2.49 -22.93
C MET A 1 -18.92 3.89 -22.38
N ASN A 2 -19.30 3.99 -21.14
CA ASN A 2 -19.51 5.27 -20.46
C ASN A 2 -18.24 5.65 -19.66
N ARG A 3 -17.36 6.46 -20.27
CA ARG A 3 -16.10 6.89 -19.68
C ARG A 3 -16.32 7.74 -18.41
N GLN A 4 -17.36 8.54 -18.37
CA GLN A 4 -17.66 9.40 -17.21
C GLN A 4 -17.96 8.54 -15.97
N LEU A 5 -18.67 7.42 -16.11
CA LEU A 5 -18.90 6.48 -15.03
C LEU A 5 -17.61 5.80 -14.57
N LEU A 6 -16.71 5.42 -15.49
CA LEU A 6 -15.43 4.77 -15.14
C LEU A 6 -14.54 5.69 -14.29
N GLU A 7 -14.47 6.97 -14.65
CA GLU A 7 -13.62 7.98 -13.99
C GLU A 7 -14.29 8.64 -12.77
N GLN A 8 -15.57 8.38 -12.55
CA GLN A 8 -16.32 8.93 -11.41
C GLN A 8 -15.70 8.49 -10.09
N THR A 9 -15.48 9.43 -9.19
CA THR A 9 -15.00 9.15 -7.84
C THR A 9 -15.97 8.25 -7.07
N PHE A 10 -15.45 7.42 -6.19
CA PHE A 10 -16.26 6.63 -5.28
C PHE A 10 -16.69 7.47 -4.09
N GLY A 11 -17.90 7.21 -3.59
CA GLY A 11 -18.40 7.82 -2.38
C GLY A 11 -17.65 7.35 -1.12
N PRO A 12 -17.70 8.10 -0.03
CA PRO A 12 -17.03 7.72 1.23
C PRO A 12 -17.44 6.33 1.75
N GLU A 13 -18.70 5.93 1.51
CA GLU A 13 -19.26 4.64 1.90
C GLU A 13 -18.70 3.45 1.09
N GLU A 14 -18.24 3.70 -0.13
CA GLU A 14 -17.63 2.70 -1.00
C GLU A 14 -16.13 2.52 -0.73
N ILE A 15 -15.51 3.55 -0.14
CA ILE A 15 -14.07 3.56 0.17
C ILE A 15 -13.84 2.92 1.53
N LYS A 16 -13.07 1.84 1.53
CA LYS A 16 -12.63 1.14 2.73
C LYS A 16 -11.19 1.52 3.04
N GLN A 17 -10.83 1.39 4.29
CA GLN A 17 -9.47 1.61 4.76
C GLN A 17 -8.88 0.31 5.31
N ARG A 18 -7.59 0.12 5.12
CA ARG A 18 -6.81 -0.94 5.75
C ARG A 18 -5.45 -0.42 6.16
N ASP A 19 -4.88 -1.04 7.16
CA ASP A 19 -3.50 -0.76 7.54
C ASP A 19 -2.56 -1.20 6.41
N GLY A 20 -1.73 -0.27 6.00
CA GLY A 20 -0.63 -0.51 5.08
C GLY A 20 0.69 -0.69 5.83
N SER A 21 1.77 -0.89 5.10
CA SER A 21 3.11 -0.94 5.67
C SER A 21 3.47 0.41 6.29
N PHE A 22 4.23 0.39 7.38
CA PHE A 22 4.76 1.59 8.05
C PHE A 22 3.69 2.54 8.63
N GLY A 23 2.56 2.00 9.11
CA GLY A 23 1.51 2.79 9.74
C GLY A 23 0.72 3.70 8.79
N GLN A 24 0.86 3.50 7.48
CA GLN A 24 0.04 4.19 6.50
C GLN A 24 -1.35 3.55 6.42
N THR A 25 -2.38 4.37 6.36
CA THR A 25 -3.72 3.90 6.02
C THR A 25 -3.88 3.90 4.50
N LEU A 26 -4.27 2.77 3.95
CA LEU A 26 -4.51 2.61 2.52
C LEU A 26 -6.01 2.62 2.23
N ALA A 27 -6.45 3.62 1.47
CA ALA A 27 -7.79 3.65 0.93
C ALA A 27 -7.91 2.64 -0.24
N TYR A 28 -9.00 1.90 -0.28
CA TYR A 28 -9.28 0.96 -1.36
C TYR A 28 -10.79 0.76 -1.55
N VAL A 29 -11.17 0.26 -2.70
CA VAL A 29 -12.54 -0.19 -2.98
C VAL A 29 -12.60 -1.71 -3.07
N SER A 30 -13.75 -2.28 -2.71
CA SER A 30 -13.97 -3.73 -2.77
C SER A 30 -14.03 -4.23 -4.22
N GLY A 31 -13.76 -5.53 -4.44
CA GLY A 31 -13.96 -6.15 -5.77
C GLY A 31 -15.40 -6.02 -6.25
N HIS A 32 -16.38 -6.16 -5.35
CA HIS A 32 -17.79 -5.97 -5.65
C HIS A 32 -18.09 -4.57 -6.21
N THR A 33 -17.58 -3.52 -5.57
CA THR A 33 -17.75 -2.13 -6.01
C THR A 33 -17.16 -1.89 -7.41
N VAL A 34 -15.99 -2.50 -7.70
CA VAL A 34 -15.39 -2.41 -9.03
C VAL A 34 -16.23 -3.15 -10.09
N ILE A 35 -16.71 -4.34 -9.76
CA ILE A 35 -17.60 -5.12 -10.65
C ILE A 35 -18.88 -4.34 -10.96
N GLN A 36 -19.50 -3.74 -9.95
CA GLN A 36 -20.68 -2.89 -10.14
C GLN A 36 -20.39 -1.74 -11.11
N ARG A 37 -19.27 -1.02 -10.90
CA ARG A 37 -18.84 0.08 -11.77
C ARG A 37 -18.63 -0.37 -13.23
N LEU A 38 -18.03 -1.56 -13.44
CA LEU A 38 -17.85 -2.13 -14.77
C LEU A 38 -19.19 -2.50 -15.41
N ASN A 39 -20.11 -3.09 -14.64
CA ASN A 39 -21.45 -3.42 -15.12
C ASN A 39 -22.21 -2.17 -15.58
N ASP A 40 -22.16 -1.10 -14.79
CA ASP A 40 -22.84 0.16 -15.09
C ASP A 40 -22.22 0.85 -16.31
N ALA A 41 -20.88 0.86 -16.42
CA ALA A 41 -20.18 1.56 -17.51
C ALA A 41 -20.22 0.82 -18.85
N PHE A 42 -20.34 -0.50 -18.83
CA PHE A 42 -20.32 -1.35 -20.02
C PHE A 42 -21.63 -2.13 -20.24
N GLU A 43 -22.69 -1.85 -19.47
CA GLU A 43 -23.98 -2.58 -19.55
C GLU A 43 -23.76 -4.09 -19.45
N SER A 44 -22.89 -4.52 -18.54
CA SER A 44 -22.42 -5.90 -18.34
C SER A 44 -21.71 -6.53 -19.57
N SER A 45 -21.41 -5.75 -20.62
CA SER A 45 -20.72 -6.21 -21.82
C SER A 45 -19.19 -6.16 -21.65
N TRP A 46 -18.68 -6.97 -20.74
CA TRP A 46 -17.24 -7.13 -20.46
C TRP A 46 -16.93 -8.56 -20.05
N SER A 47 -15.66 -8.94 -20.10
CA SER A 47 -15.18 -10.24 -19.63
C SER A 47 -13.86 -10.12 -18.92
N PHE A 48 -13.63 -10.99 -17.95
CA PHE A 48 -12.36 -11.11 -17.25
C PHE A 48 -11.89 -12.57 -17.29
N GLU A 49 -10.64 -12.76 -17.70
CA GLU A 49 -9.99 -14.06 -17.83
C GLU A 49 -8.76 -14.12 -16.94
N ILE A 50 -8.53 -15.26 -16.29
CA ILE A 50 -7.25 -15.59 -15.69
C ILE A 50 -6.38 -16.23 -16.76
N VAL A 51 -5.36 -15.52 -17.22
CA VAL A 51 -4.46 -15.98 -18.28
C VAL A 51 -3.47 -17.01 -17.74
N SER A 52 -2.92 -16.73 -16.56
CA SER A 52 -2.03 -17.64 -15.84
C SER A 52 -2.01 -17.33 -14.35
N HIS A 53 -1.53 -18.30 -13.58
CA HIS A 53 -1.23 -18.11 -12.17
C HIS A 53 0.05 -18.85 -11.82
N GLU A 54 0.73 -18.38 -10.80
CA GLU A 54 1.95 -18.96 -10.25
C GLU A 54 1.94 -18.83 -8.73
N ILE A 55 2.53 -19.82 -8.07
CA ILE A 55 2.76 -19.76 -6.63
C ILE A 55 4.28 -19.66 -6.46
N HIS A 56 4.72 -18.55 -5.92
CA HIS A 56 6.13 -18.30 -5.66
C HIS A 56 6.36 -18.05 -4.17
N GLN A 57 7.02 -18.99 -3.50
CA GLN A 57 7.24 -18.98 -2.04
C GLN A 57 5.92 -18.85 -1.26
N ASP A 58 5.65 -17.66 -0.69
CA ASP A 58 4.47 -17.37 0.12
C ASP A 58 3.49 -16.43 -0.60
N GLU A 59 3.59 -16.31 -1.91
CA GLU A 59 2.77 -15.41 -2.71
C GLU A 59 2.13 -16.15 -3.89
N VAL A 60 0.85 -15.87 -4.10
CA VAL A 60 0.12 -16.25 -5.31
C VAL A 60 0.14 -15.05 -6.25
N ILE A 61 0.56 -15.27 -7.48
CA ILE A 61 0.57 -14.26 -8.55
C ILE A 61 -0.39 -14.71 -9.64
N VAL A 62 -1.24 -13.80 -10.10
CA VAL A 62 -2.23 -14.04 -11.16
C VAL A 62 -2.03 -13.00 -12.26
N ILE A 63 -2.06 -13.43 -13.52
CA ILE A 63 -2.18 -12.52 -14.66
C ILE A 63 -3.64 -12.51 -15.09
N GLY A 64 -4.29 -11.36 -14.91
CA GLY A 64 -5.67 -11.12 -15.31
C GLY A 64 -5.74 -10.32 -16.62
N LYS A 65 -6.74 -10.63 -17.44
CA LYS A 65 -7.07 -9.96 -18.70
C LYS A 65 -8.52 -9.49 -18.66
N LEU A 66 -8.72 -8.19 -18.71
CA LEU A 66 -10.04 -7.55 -18.80
C LEU A 66 -10.27 -7.08 -20.23
N SER A 67 -11.36 -7.53 -20.82
CA SER A 67 -11.83 -7.12 -22.16
C SER A 67 -13.14 -6.37 -22.00
N ALA A 68 -13.20 -5.10 -22.42
CA ALA A 68 -14.38 -4.25 -22.27
C ALA A 68 -14.40 -3.13 -23.32
N GLY A 69 -15.52 -2.93 -24.01
CA GLY A 69 -15.72 -1.86 -24.97
C GLY A 69 -14.67 -1.81 -26.10
N GLY A 70 -14.24 -2.97 -26.59
CA GLY A 70 -13.22 -3.09 -27.63
C GLY A 70 -11.77 -2.86 -27.11
N THR A 71 -11.57 -2.63 -25.83
CA THR A 71 -10.28 -2.42 -25.21
C THR A 71 -9.88 -3.64 -24.36
N VAL A 72 -8.61 -4.00 -24.39
CA VAL A 72 -8.04 -5.08 -23.56
C VAL A 72 -7.01 -4.50 -22.63
N LYS A 73 -7.09 -4.84 -21.35
CA LYS A 73 -6.12 -4.50 -20.32
C LYS A 73 -5.66 -5.77 -19.62
N MET A 74 -4.36 -5.88 -19.38
CA MET A 74 -3.76 -6.99 -18.64
C MET A 74 -2.96 -6.44 -17.46
N GLN A 75 -3.02 -7.13 -16.33
CA GLN A 75 -2.28 -6.74 -15.14
C GLN A 75 -2.02 -7.94 -14.22
N PHE A 76 -0.98 -7.80 -13.41
CA PHE A 76 -0.73 -8.69 -12.30
C PHE A 76 -1.63 -8.36 -11.12
N GLY A 77 -2.06 -9.40 -10.41
CA GLY A 77 -2.61 -9.32 -9.09
C GLY A 77 -1.92 -10.33 -8.19
N SER A 78 -1.82 -10.04 -6.91
CA SER A 78 -1.21 -10.96 -5.98
C SER A 78 -1.93 -11.05 -4.64
N SER A 79 -1.70 -12.17 -3.95
CA SER A 79 -2.13 -12.41 -2.57
C SER A 79 -1.07 -13.22 -1.85
N ARG A 80 -0.85 -12.92 -0.57
CA ARG A 80 -0.03 -13.80 0.27
C ARG A 80 -0.80 -15.08 0.60
N LEU A 81 -0.08 -16.21 0.66
CA LEU A 81 -0.63 -17.46 1.16
C LEU A 81 -0.98 -17.34 2.64
N THR A 82 -2.24 -17.65 2.93
CA THR A 82 -2.73 -17.65 4.31
C THR A 82 -2.34 -18.96 4.99
N ARG A 83 -1.45 -18.89 5.98
CA ARG A 83 -0.93 -20.06 6.70
C ARG A 83 -1.46 -20.11 8.12
N SER A 84 -1.63 -21.33 8.61
CA SER A 84 -1.89 -21.61 10.03
C SER A 84 -0.69 -21.14 10.87
N LYS A 85 -0.97 -20.44 11.95
CA LYS A 85 0.07 -19.99 12.89
C LYS A 85 0.71 -21.15 13.64
N ASP A 86 -0.05 -22.24 13.84
CA ASP A 86 0.38 -23.40 14.64
C ASP A 86 1.15 -24.42 13.80
N THR A 87 0.70 -24.70 12.56
CA THR A 87 1.28 -25.75 11.71
C THR A 87 2.11 -25.22 10.55
N GLY A 88 1.94 -23.95 10.19
CA GLY A 88 2.57 -23.37 8.98
C GLY A 88 1.92 -23.82 7.65
N GLU A 89 0.91 -24.70 7.70
CA GLU A 89 0.23 -25.21 6.52
C GLU A 89 -0.66 -24.15 5.89
N VAL A 90 -0.84 -24.23 4.56
CA VAL A 90 -1.75 -23.34 3.82
C VAL A 90 -3.19 -23.66 4.21
N ILE A 91 -3.93 -22.65 4.69
CA ILE A 91 -5.32 -22.82 5.15
C ILE A 91 -6.26 -23.01 3.96
N SER A 92 -6.19 -22.15 2.95
CA SER A 92 -7.04 -22.20 1.76
C SER A 92 -6.36 -21.57 0.55
N LEU A 93 -5.70 -22.39 -0.25
CA LEU A 93 -5.12 -21.95 -1.53
C LEU A 93 -6.17 -21.36 -2.46
N ALA A 94 -7.39 -21.91 -2.47
CA ALA A 94 -8.45 -21.44 -3.33
C ALA A 94 -8.89 -20.00 -3.01
N ASP A 95 -8.89 -19.62 -1.73
CA ASP A 95 -9.25 -18.25 -1.32
C ASP A 95 -8.12 -17.27 -1.61
N ASP A 96 -6.89 -17.69 -1.48
CA ASP A 96 -5.73 -16.88 -1.85
C ASP A 96 -5.67 -16.64 -3.37
N LEU A 97 -5.97 -17.67 -4.19
CA LEU A 97 -6.11 -17.54 -5.64
C LEU A 97 -7.24 -16.56 -6.04
N LYS A 98 -8.42 -16.65 -5.42
CA LYS A 98 -9.53 -15.73 -5.65
C LYS A 98 -9.18 -14.29 -5.25
N SER A 99 -8.42 -14.12 -4.18
CA SER A 99 -7.93 -12.82 -3.71
C SER A 99 -6.97 -12.20 -4.73
N ALA A 100 -6.00 -12.97 -5.23
CA ALA A 100 -5.08 -12.54 -6.28
C ALA A 100 -5.82 -12.20 -7.59
N ALA A 101 -6.81 -13.01 -7.98
CA ALA A 101 -7.64 -12.74 -9.14
C ALA A 101 -8.46 -11.44 -9.01
N THR A 102 -9.02 -11.19 -7.83
CA THR A 102 -9.73 -9.96 -7.53
C THR A 102 -8.80 -8.74 -7.57
N ASP A 103 -7.57 -8.87 -7.09
CA ASP A 103 -6.56 -7.81 -7.19
C ASP A 103 -6.19 -7.54 -8.66
N ALA A 104 -5.99 -8.57 -9.48
CA ALA A 104 -5.74 -8.43 -10.92
C ALA A 104 -6.89 -7.70 -11.63
N LEU A 105 -8.15 -8.06 -11.36
CA LEU A 105 -9.33 -7.38 -11.92
C LEU A 105 -9.32 -5.88 -11.54
N LYS A 106 -9.09 -5.56 -10.29
CA LYS A 106 -9.03 -4.16 -9.81
C LYS A 106 -7.92 -3.38 -10.52
N LYS A 107 -6.74 -3.98 -10.69
CA LYS A 107 -5.61 -3.38 -11.40
C LYS A 107 -5.90 -3.16 -12.89
N CYS A 108 -6.52 -4.12 -13.56
CA CYS A 108 -6.99 -3.94 -14.93
C CYS A 108 -8.02 -2.81 -15.05
N SER A 109 -8.97 -2.73 -14.11
CA SER A 109 -10.01 -1.70 -14.08
C SER A 109 -9.44 -0.30 -13.85
N THR A 110 -8.39 -0.18 -13.05
CA THR A 110 -7.67 1.09 -12.83
C THR A 110 -7.07 1.62 -14.15
N LEU A 111 -6.63 0.73 -15.05
CA LEU A 111 -6.17 1.14 -16.38
C LEU A 111 -7.27 1.65 -17.31
N LEU A 112 -8.53 1.51 -16.91
CA LEU A 112 -9.71 2.09 -17.57
C LEU A 112 -10.24 3.35 -16.88
N GLY A 113 -9.59 3.78 -15.78
CA GLY A 113 -9.97 4.98 -15.01
C GLY A 113 -10.64 4.68 -13.66
N VAL A 114 -11.03 3.44 -13.39
CA VAL A 114 -11.76 3.08 -12.16
C VAL A 114 -10.86 3.25 -10.93
N GLY A 115 -11.26 4.16 -10.05
CA GLY A 115 -10.56 4.36 -8.77
C GLY A 115 -9.21 5.06 -8.84
N LEU A 116 -8.86 5.72 -9.96
CA LEU A 116 -7.59 6.46 -10.11
C LEU A 116 -7.38 7.51 -9.01
N HIS A 117 -8.43 8.19 -8.56
CA HIS A 117 -8.37 9.20 -7.50
C HIS A 117 -7.81 8.64 -6.17
N LEU A 118 -7.96 7.34 -5.89
CA LEU A 118 -7.40 6.70 -4.69
C LEU A 118 -5.87 6.61 -4.70
N TYR A 119 -5.25 6.85 -5.86
CA TYR A 119 -3.80 6.86 -6.04
C TYR A 119 -3.23 8.29 -6.19
N ALA A 120 -4.06 9.28 -6.49
CA ALA A 120 -3.64 10.66 -6.73
C ALA A 120 -3.02 11.30 -5.47
N ASP A 121 -3.57 11.05 -4.29
CA ASP A 121 -3.10 11.63 -3.04
C ASP A 121 -1.72 11.12 -2.59
N LYS A 122 -1.25 9.99 -3.16
CA LYS A 122 0.08 9.45 -2.86
C LYS A 122 1.21 10.17 -3.61
N THR A 123 0.90 10.84 -4.71
CA THR A 123 1.87 11.59 -5.53
C THR A 123 1.99 13.05 -5.13
N SER A 124 0.98 13.63 -4.49
CA SER A 124 1.00 15.04 -4.05
C SER A 124 1.90 15.32 -2.85
N SER A 125 2.37 14.29 -2.14
CA SER A 125 3.35 14.44 -1.06
C SER A 125 4.82 14.38 -1.51
N SER A 126 5.10 14.16 -2.80
CA SER A 126 6.47 14.03 -3.32
C SER A 126 6.82 14.96 -4.49
N SER A 127 5.90 15.85 -4.94
CA SER A 127 6.21 16.80 -6.02
C SER A 127 5.45 18.11 -5.85
N ALA A 128 5.82 18.89 -4.83
CA ALA A 128 5.62 20.32 -4.79
C ALA A 128 7.01 20.96 -4.73
N GLU A 129 7.67 21.03 -5.87
CA GLU A 129 8.77 21.96 -6.05
C GLU A 129 8.60 22.72 -7.37
N THR A 130 8.60 23.99 -7.19
CA THR A 130 9.12 25.09 -7.97
C THR A 130 8.14 25.82 -8.85
N THR A 131 7.54 26.86 -8.31
CA THR A 131 7.74 28.21 -8.83
C THR A 131 7.57 29.21 -7.67
N GLY A 132 8.58 30.06 -7.53
CA GLY A 132 8.81 30.90 -6.37
C GLY A 132 7.77 32.00 -6.14
N GLN A 133 7.58 32.29 -4.87
CA GLN A 133 7.53 33.70 -4.43
C GLN A 133 7.82 33.76 -2.92
N LYS A 134 8.73 34.65 -2.55
CA LYS A 134 9.08 35.04 -1.20
C LYS A 134 7.87 35.60 -0.47
N GLY A 135 7.62 35.14 0.74
CA GLY A 135 6.68 35.74 1.67
C GLY A 135 6.92 35.20 3.08
N ASN A 136 7.41 36.06 3.93
CA ASN A 136 7.88 35.96 5.29
C ASN A 136 6.79 35.50 6.30
N GLY A 137 7.17 34.66 7.26
CA GLY A 137 6.65 34.74 8.64
C GLY A 137 5.53 33.77 9.01
N GLY A 138 5.80 32.94 10.02
CA GLY A 138 4.74 32.32 10.82
C GLY A 138 5.03 30.88 11.22
N ASP A 139 5.86 30.74 12.24
CA ASP A 139 5.93 29.60 13.13
C ASP A 139 4.52 29.19 13.58
N ASN A 140 4.09 27.98 13.27
CA ASN A 140 3.03 27.36 14.02
C ASN A 140 3.24 25.83 14.08
N SER A 141 4.04 25.45 15.06
CA SER A 141 4.17 24.11 15.58
C SER A 141 2.81 23.67 16.15
N GLN A 142 2.01 22.94 15.41
CA GLN A 142 0.95 22.16 16.03
C GLN A 142 1.41 20.71 16.21
N SER A 143 1.82 20.48 17.44
CA SER A 143 2.03 19.21 18.12
C SER A 143 0.82 18.30 17.95
N GLY A 144 0.88 17.39 17.01
CA GLY A 144 -0.01 16.23 16.91
C GLY A 144 0.62 15.08 17.69
N ASN A 145 0.01 14.77 18.79
CA ASN A 145 0.17 13.65 19.72
C ASN A 145 1.18 12.54 19.31
N GLY A 146 2.30 12.47 20.02
CA GLY A 146 3.51 11.69 19.72
C GLY A 146 3.40 10.16 19.84
N ASN A 147 2.27 9.54 19.64
CA ASN A 147 2.06 8.10 19.86
C ASN A 147 1.81 7.30 18.57
N GLY A 148 2.10 7.85 17.40
CA GLY A 148 2.03 7.13 16.12
C GLY A 148 3.30 6.31 15.85
N ARG A 149 3.18 5.18 15.12
CA ARG A 149 4.32 4.39 14.62
C ARG A 149 5.32 5.25 13.86
N LEU A 150 6.59 4.81 13.84
CA LEU A 150 7.64 5.47 13.08
C LEU A 150 7.24 5.66 11.61
N THR A 151 7.68 6.76 11.00
CA THR A 151 7.41 7.04 9.59
C THR A 151 8.29 6.22 8.67
N ALA A 152 7.87 6.03 7.41
CA ALA A 152 8.68 5.36 6.40
C ALA A 152 10.05 6.05 6.20
N LYS A 153 10.10 7.39 6.34
CA LYS A 153 11.35 8.16 6.27
C LYS A 153 12.27 7.84 7.45
N GLN A 154 11.76 7.82 8.67
CA GLN A 154 12.52 7.44 9.86
C GLN A 154 13.03 6.00 9.78
N HIS A 155 12.20 5.07 9.34
CA HIS A 155 12.60 3.68 9.14
C HIS A 155 13.74 3.55 8.13
N SER A 156 13.58 4.13 6.93
CA SER A 156 14.62 4.11 5.89
C SER A 156 15.92 4.76 6.36
N PHE A 157 15.81 5.83 7.13
CA PHE A 157 16.97 6.53 7.67
C PHE A 157 17.69 5.70 8.74
N LEU A 158 16.96 5.04 9.65
CA LEU A 158 17.54 4.11 10.63
C LEU A 158 18.26 2.94 9.95
N MET A 159 17.65 2.35 8.92
CA MET A 159 18.28 1.27 8.17
C MET A 159 19.54 1.73 7.44
N LYS A 160 19.55 2.96 6.90
CA LYS A 160 20.73 3.55 6.28
C LYS A 160 21.85 3.78 7.28
N LEU A 161 21.54 4.40 8.42
CA LEU A 161 22.50 4.65 9.50
C LEU A 161 23.09 3.34 10.07
N SER A 162 22.25 2.31 10.26
CA SER A 162 22.75 1.01 10.74
C SER A 162 23.75 0.40 9.76
N ASN A 163 23.46 0.50 8.47
CA ASN A 163 24.36 0.00 7.43
C ASN A 163 25.68 0.80 7.36
N GLU A 164 25.62 2.12 7.49
CA GLU A 164 26.80 2.99 7.56
C GLU A 164 27.69 2.69 8.77
N LYS A 165 27.09 2.27 9.87
CA LYS A 165 27.80 1.86 11.11
C LYS A 165 28.19 0.39 11.15
N GLY A 166 27.89 -0.36 10.09
CA GLY A 166 28.19 -1.80 9.99
C GLY A 166 27.34 -2.67 10.93
N LEU A 167 26.23 -2.15 11.44
CA LEU A 167 25.31 -2.90 12.30
C LEU A 167 24.39 -3.78 11.44
N THR A 168 24.28 -5.04 11.83
CA THR A 168 23.30 -5.94 11.22
C THR A 168 21.87 -5.56 11.69
N ARG A 169 20.86 -5.96 10.94
CA ARG A 169 19.44 -5.74 11.32
C ARG A 169 19.12 -6.36 12.70
N LYS A 170 19.78 -7.47 13.02
CA LYS A 170 19.59 -8.12 14.33
C LYS A 170 20.11 -7.24 15.45
N GLU A 171 21.33 -6.76 15.34
CA GLU A 171 21.96 -5.87 16.33
C GLU A 171 21.16 -4.55 16.50
N LEU A 172 20.66 -3.97 15.40
CA LEU A 172 19.77 -2.82 15.47
C LEU A 172 18.48 -3.13 16.23
N ASN A 173 17.87 -4.27 15.98
CA ASN A 173 16.67 -4.71 16.69
C ASN A 173 16.96 -4.95 18.18
N ASP A 174 18.07 -5.59 18.53
CA ASP A 174 18.47 -5.86 19.91
C ASP A 174 18.65 -4.53 20.68
N GLN A 175 19.28 -3.53 20.07
CA GLN A 175 19.41 -2.19 20.63
C GLN A 175 18.06 -1.49 20.80
N CYS A 176 17.15 -1.60 19.82
CA CYS A 176 15.82 -1.03 19.91
C CYS A 176 14.98 -1.70 21.01
N VAL A 177 15.09 -3.02 21.18
CA VAL A 177 14.40 -3.76 22.24
C VAL A 177 14.95 -3.37 23.60
N GLU A 178 16.27 -3.24 23.75
CA GLU A 178 16.92 -2.84 25.01
C GLU A 178 16.52 -1.41 25.41
N ALA A 179 16.51 -0.47 24.45
CA ALA A 179 16.26 0.94 24.74
C ALA A 179 14.77 1.30 24.83
N TYR A 180 13.91 0.64 24.05
CA TYR A 180 12.50 1.04 23.84
C TYR A 180 11.51 -0.11 23.99
N GLY A 181 11.95 -1.35 24.25
CA GLY A 181 11.10 -2.50 24.40
C GLY A 181 10.43 -3.01 23.11
N SER A 182 10.86 -2.52 21.95
CA SER A 182 10.28 -2.86 20.66
C SER A 182 11.33 -2.96 19.57
N VAL A 183 11.15 -3.86 18.60
CA VAL A 183 12.02 -3.93 17.41
C VAL A 183 11.81 -2.71 16.51
N VAL A 184 12.78 -2.41 15.64
CA VAL A 184 12.81 -1.21 14.81
C VAL A 184 11.53 -0.97 14.02
N ASP A 185 10.90 -2.04 13.51
CA ASP A 185 9.66 -1.95 12.71
C ASP A 185 8.42 -1.54 13.54
N TYR A 186 8.49 -1.62 14.86
CA TYR A 186 7.39 -1.33 15.79
C TYR A 186 7.64 -0.15 16.73
N LEU A 187 8.75 0.56 16.54
CA LEU A 187 9.01 1.79 17.28
C LEU A 187 7.91 2.83 17.05
N ASN A 188 7.59 3.61 18.04
CA ASN A 188 6.80 4.81 17.85
C ASN A 188 7.67 5.95 17.25
N ARG A 189 7.02 7.03 16.80
CA ARG A 189 7.69 8.14 16.12
C ARG A 189 8.75 8.82 16.99
N ASN A 190 8.50 8.95 18.29
CA ASN A 190 9.40 9.62 19.22
C ASN A 190 10.62 8.73 19.49
N ASP A 191 10.40 7.43 19.78
CA ASP A 191 11.48 6.48 20.01
C ASP A 191 12.37 6.33 18.79
N ALA A 192 11.77 6.34 17.58
CA ALA A 192 12.52 6.32 16.33
C ALA A 192 13.37 7.58 16.15
N SER A 193 12.87 8.77 16.52
CA SER A 193 13.66 10.01 16.50
C SER A 193 14.82 9.95 17.49
N SER A 194 14.55 9.52 18.72
CA SER A 194 15.59 9.38 19.75
C SER A 194 16.66 8.35 19.34
N MET A 195 16.25 7.24 18.71
CA MET A 195 17.21 6.25 18.19
C MET A 195 18.09 6.83 17.07
N ILE A 196 17.50 7.61 16.15
CA ILE A 196 18.25 8.32 15.10
C ILE A 196 19.27 9.27 15.73
N GLU A 197 18.86 10.10 16.70
CA GLU A 197 19.73 11.05 17.39
C GLU A 197 20.88 10.32 18.11
N ASN A 198 20.58 9.23 18.82
CA ASN A 198 21.59 8.42 19.50
C ASN A 198 22.59 7.81 18.50
N MET A 199 22.11 7.34 17.36
CA MET A 199 22.98 6.80 16.31
C MET A 199 23.84 7.86 15.62
N LEU A 200 23.36 9.10 15.53
CA LEU A 200 24.14 10.22 14.96
C LEU A 200 25.18 10.77 15.94
N ALA A 201 24.96 10.63 17.25
CA ALA A 201 25.85 11.13 18.30
C ALA A 201 27.04 10.20 18.60
N GLN A 202 27.02 8.97 18.15
CA GLN A 202 28.10 7.98 18.24
C GLN A 202 28.98 8.00 17.00
#